data_40fc138629e9c3bf347758fae8342af3
#
_entry.id   40fc138629e9c3bf347758fae8342af3
#
_cell.length_a   1.000
_cell.length_b   1.000
_cell.length_c   1.000
_cell.angle_alpha   90.00
_cell.angle_beta   90.00
_cell.angle_gamma   90.00
#
_symmetry.space_group_name_H-M   'P 1'
#
loop_
_entity.id
_entity.type
_entity.pdbx_description
1 polymer ?
#
loop_
_entity_poly.entity_id
_entity_poly.type
_entity_poly.pdbx_seq_one_letter_code
_entity_poly.pdbx_strand_id
1 'polypeptide(L)'
;MGNLINRTIGEFKVQAFYQGKFMDVTREDTLGHWSVFFFYPADFTFVCPTELGDLADFYEEFKVAGCEIYSVSEDTHFVHKAWADASDTIKKIQYPMLGDPAGKLAREFGVLDEEAGQAFRGTFILNPEGKIKAYEIHDMGIGRNAQELLRKVQAARFVEEHGDQVCPAKWKPGEETLTPSLDLVGML
;
A
#
# COMPACT_ATOMS: atom_id res chain seq x y z
N MET A 1 -8.94 17.01 5.82
CA MET A 1 -8.19 16.71 4.58
C MET A 1 -9.20 16.39 3.47
N GLY A 2 -8.99 16.85 2.23
CA GLY A 2 -9.89 16.55 1.11
C GLY A 2 -9.66 15.14 0.54
N ASN A 3 -10.45 14.76 -0.48
CA ASN A 3 -10.28 13.52 -1.23
C ASN A 3 -8.87 13.42 -1.83
N LEU A 4 -8.22 12.27 -1.70
CA LEU A 4 -6.85 12.02 -2.17
C LEU A 4 -6.79 11.37 -3.58
N ILE A 5 -7.91 10.93 -4.14
CA ILE A 5 -7.95 10.29 -5.47
C ILE A 5 -7.40 11.25 -6.53
N ASN A 6 -6.49 10.74 -7.37
CA ASN A 6 -5.74 11.44 -8.41
C ASN A 6 -4.76 12.52 -7.91
N ARG A 7 -4.56 12.66 -6.59
CA ARG A 7 -3.47 13.46 -6.04
C ARG A 7 -2.14 12.75 -6.28
N THR A 8 -1.14 13.50 -6.75
CA THR A 8 0.24 13.03 -6.85
C THR A 8 0.92 13.22 -5.50
N ILE A 9 1.68 12.21 -5.05
CA ILE A 9 2.48 12.30 -3.83
C ILE A 9 3.63 13.29 -3.99
N GLY A 10 3.96 14.00 -2.91
CA GLY A 10 5.07 14.95 -2.87
C GLY A 10 6.44 14.28 -2.78
N GLU A 11 7.47 15.11 -2.77
CA GLU A 11 8.85 14.66 -2.60
C GLU A 11 9.09 14.15 -1.18
N PHE A 12 9.74 13.00 -1.08
CA PHE A 12 10.19 12.46 0.19
C PHE A 12 11.51 11.70 0.05
N LYS A 13 12.18 11.57 1.17
CA LYS A 13 13.33 10.69 1.36
C LYS A 13 13.29 10.15 2.79
N VAL A 14 13.24 8.82 2.92
CA VAL A 14 13.23 8.12 4.20
C VAL A 14 14.22 6.97 4.18
N GLN A 15 14.63 6.50 5.36
CA GLN A 15 15.43 5.28 5.46
C GLN A 15 14.54 4.06 5.62
N ALA A 16 14.96 2.95 5.04
CA ALA A 16 14.25 1.69 5.06
C ALA A 16 15.14 0.52 5.49
N PHE A 17 14.52 -0.50 6.06
CA PHE A 17 15.10 -1.84 6.16
C PHE A 17 14.56 -2.69 5.02
N TYR A 18 15.46 -3.33 4.27
CA TYR A 18 15.11 -4.15 3.12
C TYR A 18 16.10 -5.29 2.94
N GLN A 19 15.64 -6.53 3.02
CA GLN A 19 16.45 -7.75 2.76
C GLN A 19 17.82 -7.74 3.49
N GLY A 20 17.79 -7.44 4.78
CA GLY A 20 18.99 -7.43 5.63
C GLY A 20 19.88 -6.19 5.49
N LYS A 21 19.46 -5.18 4.76
CA LYS A 21 20.24 -3.95 4.50
C LYS A 21 19.43 -2.70 4.86
N PHE A 22 20.15 -1.62 5.14
CA PHE A 22 19.57 -0.29 5.20
C PHE A 22 19.76 0.42 3.86
N MET A 23 18.74 1.14 3.44
CA MET A 23 18.77 1.92 2.21
C MET A 23 17.93 3.19 2.36
N ASP A 24 18.24 4.19 1.55
CA ASP A 24 17.33 5.32 1.34
C ASP A 24 16.27 4.93 0.32
N VAL A 25 15.03 5.38 0.54
CA VAL A 25 13.94 5.32 -0.41
C VAL A 25 13.42 6.73 -0.64
N THR A 26 13.35 7.13 -1.89
CA THR A 26 12.88 8.43 -2.35
C THR A 26 11.56 8.28 -3.12
N ARG A 27 10.90 9.40 -3.42
CA ARG A 27 9.74 9.39 -4.30
C ARG A 27 10.06 8.76 -5.65
N GLU A 28 11.21 9.09 -6.25
CA GLU A 28 11.63 8.59 -7.56
C GLU A 28 11.71 7.05 -7.60
N ASP A 29 12.13 6.43 -6.49
CA ASP A 29 12.20 4.97 -6.39
C ASP A 29 10.82 4.30 -6.44
N THR A 30 9.74 5.06 -6.20
CA THR A 30 8.35 4.58 -6.23
C THR A 30 7.63 4.86 -7.55
N LEU A 31 8.30 5.48 -8.52
CA LEU A 31 7.75 5.80 -9.84
C LEU A 31 8.09 4.74 -10.88
N GLY A 32 7.39 4.78 -12.03
CA GLY A 32 7.61 3.86 -13.15
C GLY A 32 7.00 2.46 -12.97
N HIS A 33 6.39 2.18 -11.84
CA HIS A 33 5.66 0.94 -11.53
C HIS A 33 4.49 1.26 -10.61
N TRP A 34 3.55 0.33 -10.45
CA TRP A 34 2.51 0.44 -9.45
C TRP A 34 3.11 0.31 -8.05
N SER A 35 2.58 1.06 -7.09
CA SER A 35 3.07 1.07 -5.71
C SER A 35 1.92 0.98 -4.72
N VAL A 36 2.14 0.22 -3.65
CA VAL A 36 1.28 0.22 -2.47
C VAL A 36 2.03 0.83 -1.30
N PHE A 37 1.51 1.89 -0.70
CA PHE A 37 1.95 2.38 0.60
C PHE A 37 1.01 1.81 1.65
N PHE A 38 1.58 1.04 2.57
CA PHE A 38 0.86 0.31 3.60
C PHE A 38 1.28 0.79 4.98
N PHE A 39 0.54 1.77 5.51
CA PHE A 39 0.78 2.34 6.83
C PHE A 39 0.24 1.43 7.92
N TYR A 40 0.98 1.30 9.01
CA TYR A 40 0.60 0.53 10.20
C TYR A 40 1.09 1.23 11.46
N PRO A 41 0.42 1.02 12.63
CA PRO A 41 0.69 1.79 13.85
C PRO A 41 2.11 1.67 14.39
N ALA A 42 2.62 0.46 14.62
CA ALA A 42 3.97 0.27 15.19
C ALA A 42 4.47 -1.17 15.08
N ASP A 43 5.80 -1.31 15.11
CA ASP A 43 6.49 -2.57 15.26
C ASP A 43 6.21 -3.21 16.65
N PHE A 44 6.47 -4.51 16.77
CA PHE A 44 6.29 -5.29 18.02
C PHE A 44 4.88 -5.22 18.63
N THR A 45 3.84 -5.08 17.81
CA THR A 45 2.44 -5.04 18.22
C THR A 45 1.69 -6.33 17.88
N PHE A 46 0.35 -6.31 17.84
CA PHE A 46 -0.48 -7.52 17.77
C PHE A 46 -1.11 -7.75 16.40
N VAL A 47 -1.80 -6.78 15.84
CA VAL A 47 -2.45 -6.87 14.53
C VAL A 47 -1.44 -6.67 13.39
N CYS A 48 -0.49 -5.75 13.56
CA CYS A 48 0.48 -5.37 12.52
C CYS A 48 1.27 -6.58 11.97
N PRO A 49 1.81 -7.51 12.78
CA PRO A 49 2.52 -8.66 12.23
C PRO A 49 1.62 -9.59 11.41
N THR A 50 0.33 -9.67 11.72
CA THR A 50 -0.62 -10.49 10.94
C THR A 50 -0.84 -9.89 9.56
N GLU A 51 -0.98 -8.57 9.45
CA GLU A 51 -1.15 -7.87 8.17
C GLU A 51 0.12 -7.94 7.31
N LEU A 52 1.27 -7.63 7.91
CA LEU A 52 2.57 -7.65 7.20
C LEU A 52 2.93 -9.07 6.75
N GLY A 53 2.58 -10.07 7.55
CA GLY A 53 2.74 -11.48 7.19
C GLY A 53 1.85 -11.90 6.03
N ASP A 54 0.58 -11.48 6.03
CA ASP A 54 -0.36 -11.73 4.92
C ASP A 54 0.13 -11.07 3.61
N LEU A 55 0.61 -9.82 3.69
CA LEU A 55 1.25 -9.16 2.54
C LEU A 55 2.50 -9.90 2.03
N ALA A 56 3.32 -10.43 2.94
CA ALA A 56 4.51 -11.19 2.56
C ALA A 56 4.15 -12.50 1.87
N ASP A 57 3.04 -13.14 2.25
CA ASP A 57 2.57 -14.38 1.63
C ASP A 57 2.04 -14.14 0.20
N PHE A 58 1.55 -12.92 -0.11
CA PHE A 58 1.07 -12.52 -1.44
C PHE A 58 2.09 -11.69 -2.24
N TYR A 59 3.32 -11.48 -1.73
CA TYR A 59 4.25 -10.54 -2.35
C TYR A 59 4.62 -10.86 -3.79
N GLU A 60 4.81 -12.14 -4.12
CA GLU A 60 5.13 -12.57 -5.49
C GLU A 60 3.99 -12.24 -6.46
N GLU A 61 2.73 -12.38 -6.04
CA GLU A 61 1.57 -12.01 -6.86
C GLU A 61 1.51 -10.50 -7.10
N PHE A 62 1.88 -9.67 -6.11
CA PHE A 62 2.03 -8.23 -6.32
C PHE A 62 3.14 -7.93 -7.33
N LYS A 63 4.29 -8.61 -7.27
CA LYS A 63 5.38 -8.46 -8.25
C LYS A 63 4.93 -8.85 -9.66
N VAL A 64 4.20 -9.95 -9.81
CA VAL A 64 3.60 -10.37 -11.10
C VAL A 64 2.60 -9.31 -11.61
N ALA A 65 1.86 -8.67 -10.72
CA ALA A 65 0.99 -7.54 -11.05
C ALA A 65 1.75 -6.24 -11.35
N GLY A 66 3.10 -6.23 -11.35
CA GLY A 66 3.92 -5.05 -11.58
C GLY A 66 3.84 -4.01 -10.46
N CYS A 67 3.59 -4.46 -9.23
CA CYS A 67 3.38 -3.61 -8.07
C CYS A 67 4.43 -3.88 -6.99
N GLU A 68 5.04 -2.81 -6.47
CA GLU A 68 5.91 -2.87 -5.29
C GLU A 68 5.13 -2.46 -4.04
N ILE A 69 5.49 -3.06 -2.90
CA ILE A 69 4.91 -2.74 -1.59
C ILE A 69 5.92 -1.96 -0.78
N TYR A 70 5.47 -0.90 -0.13
CA TYR A 70 6.21 -0.11 0.85
C TYR A 70 5.42 -0.10 2.16
N SER A 71 5.84 -0.87 3.16
CA SER A 71 5.25 -0.74 4.50
C SER A 71 5.84 0.46 5.22
N VAL A 72 5.04 1.17 5.99
CA VAL A 72 5.44 2.43 6.64
C VAL A 72 4.93 2.48 8.08
N SER A 73 5.82 2.79 9.02
CA SER A 73 5.43 3.22 10.38
C SER A 73 6.34 4.34 10.88
N GLU A 74 6.00 4.94 12.00
CA GLU A 74 6.81 5.96 12.67
C GLU A 74 8.02 5.37 13.42
N ASP A 75 8.21 4.06 13.37
CA ASP A 75 9.44 3.40 13.84
C ASP A 75 10.63 3.74 12.94
N THR A 76 11.84 3.56 13.48
CA THR A 76 13.05 3.72 12.67
C THR A 76 13.40 2.42 11.93
N HIS A 77 14.15 2.51 10.86
CA HIS A 77 14.70 1.36 10.12
C HIS A 77 15.52 0.40 11.01
N PHE A 78 16.09 0.88 12.13
CA PHE A 78 16.76 0.05 13.13
C PHE A 78 15.76 -0.83 13.90
N VAL A 79 14.58 -0.30 14.22
CA VAL A 79 13.51 -1.04 14.90
C VAL A 79 12.94 -2.11 13.96
N HIS A 80 12.70 -1.77 12.67
CA HIS A 80 12.30 -2.75 11.65
C HIS A 80 13.27 -3.93 11.56
N LYS A 81 14.58 -3.63 11.53
CA LYS A 81 15.61 -4.70 11.56
C LYS A 81 15.52 -5.55 12.82
N ALA A 82 15.44 -4.93 13.98
CA ALA A 82 15.35 -5.66 15.24
C ALA A 82 14.10 -6.54 15.31
N TRP A 83 12.99 -6.06 14.76
CA TRP A 83 11.75 -6.83 14.69
C TRP A 83 11.86 -8.00 13.71
N ALA A 84 12.48 -7.81 12.55
CA ALA A 84 12.74 -8.89 11.61
C ALA A 84 13.67 -9.96 12.20
N ASP A 85 14.65 -9.58 13.03
CA ASP A 85 15.53 -10.53 13.72
C ASP A 85 14.77 -11.34 14.81
N ALA A 86 13.75 -10.74 15.42
CA ALA A 86 13.02 -11.31 16.57
C ALA A 86 11.75 -12.09 16.20
N SER A 87 11.23 -11.91 14.97
CA SER A 87 9.94 -12.49 14.55
C SER A 87 10.06 -13.25 13.24
N ASP A 88 9.72 -14.54 13.26
CA ASP A 88 9.72 -15.38 12.05
C ASP A 88 8.72 -14.88 11.01
N THR A 89 7.61 -14.26 11.42
CA THR A 89 6.64 -13.65 10.53
C THR A 89 7.22 -12.46 9.80
N ILE A 90 7.90 -11.56 10.51
CA ILE A 90 8.49 -10.35 9.92
C ILE A 90 9.75 -10.67 9.12
N LYS A 91 10.51 -11.66 9.53
CA LYS A 91 11.72 -12.12 8.83
C LYS A 91 11.46 -12.58 7.39
N LYS A 92 10.24 -13.05 7.07
CA LYS A 92 9.86 -13.47 5.71
C LYS A 92 9.56 -12.31 4.76
N ILE A 93 9.45 -11.07 5.26
CA ILE A 93 9.15 -9.88 4.46
C ILE A 93 10.27 -9.64 3.46
N GLN A 94 9.89 -9.46 2.18
CA GLN A 94 10.81 -9.20 1.08
C GLN A 94 10.61 -7.82 0.43
N TYR A 95 9.68 -7.02 0.90
CA TYR A 95 9.45 -5.63 0.48
C TYR A 95 10.10 -4.63 1.44
N PRO A 96 10.37 -3.38 1.00
CA PRO A 96 10.95 -2.34 1.86
C PRO A 96 10.04 -1.96 3.04
N MET A 97 10.63 -1.90 4.24
CA MET A 97 10.01 -1.39 5.46
C MET A 97 10.54 0.03 5.74
N LEU A 98 9.73 1.04 5.46
CA LEU A 98 10.08 2.45 5.55
C LEU A 98 9.89 2.97 6.98
N GLY A 99 10.92 3.63 7.51
CA GLY A 99 10.84 4.37 8.77
C GLY A 99 10.45 5.82 8.53
N ASP A 100 9.37 6.26 9.17
CA ASP A 100 8.87 7.66 9.13
C ASP A 100 8.82 8.30 10.53
N PRO A 101 9.93 8.31 11.31
CA PRO A 101 9.91 8.74 12.72
C PRO A 101 9.50 10.20 12.91
N ALA A 102 9.48 11.00 11.87
CA ALA A 102 8.98 12.37 11.87
C ALA A 102 7.51 12.50 11.46
N GLY A 103 6.85 11.41 11.11
CA GLY A 103 5.46 11.37 10.66
C GLY A 103 5.19 12.18 9.37
N LYS A 104 6.21 12.37 8.53
CA LYS A 104 6.08 13.19 7.31
C LYS A 104 5.21 12.51 6.26
N LEU A 105 5.49 11.24 5.98
CA LEU A 105 4.69 10.45 5.05
C LEU A 105 3.29 10.23 5.60
N ALA A 106 3.16 9.80 6.86
CA ALA A 106 1.85 9.58 7.47
C ALA A 106 0.98 10.85 7.48
N ARG A 107 1.60 12.02 7.69
CA ARG A 107 0.90 13.31 7.62
C ARG A 107 0.49 13.67 6.19
N GLU A 108 1.36 13.44 5.21
CA GLU A 108 1.05 13.70 3.80
C GLU A 108 -0.11 12.84 3.29
N PHE A 109 -0.12 11.57 3.65
CA PHE A 109 -1.19 10.63 3.31
C PHE A 109 -2.43 10.78 4.22
N GLY A 110 -2.37 11.64 5.24
CA GLY A 110 -3.50 11.95 6.13
C GLY A 110 -3.89 10.82 7.07
N VAL A 111 -2.94 10.00 7.46
CA VAL A 111 -3.15 8.85 8.35
C VAL A 111 -2.45 9.00 9.70
N LEU A 112 -1.70 10.08 9.94
CA LEU A 112 -1.05 10.30 11.23
C LEU A 112 -2.08 10.65 12.30
N ASP A 113 -2.08 9.90 13.38
CA ASP A 113 -2.65 10.31 14.66
C ASP A 113 -1.60 11.16 15.39
N GLU A 114 -1.77 12.48 15.37
CA GLU A 114 -0.81 13.42 15.95
C GLU A 114 -0.70 13.30 17.49
N GLU A 115 -1.76 12.81 18.16
CA GLU A 115 -1.75 12.64 19.61
C GLU A 115 -1.00 11.35 20.00
N ALA A 116 -1.24 10.26 19.29
CA ALA A 116 -0.58 8.99 19.55
C ALA A 116 0.82 8.89 18.91
N GLY A 117 1.14 9.73 17.91
CA GLY A 117 2.37 9.64 17.14
C GLY A 117 2.49 8.34 16.34
N GLN A 118 1.36 7.84 15.82
CA GLN A 118 1.26 6.58 15.08
C GLN A 118 0.35 6.76 13.87
N ALA A 119 0.58 5.96 12.83
CA ALA A 119 -0.33 5.94 11.69
C ALA A 119 -1.57 5.08 11.95
N PHE A 120 -2.74 5.53 11.50
CA PHE A 120 -3.87 4.64 11.25
C PHE A 120 -3.50 3.60 10.17
N ARG A 121 -4.28 2.52 10.06
CA ARG A 121 -4.08 1.47 9.06
C ARG A 121 -4.50 1.97 7.67
N GLY A 122 -3.69 2.83 7.08
CA GLY A 122 -3.90 3.37 5.74
C GLY A 122 -3.28 2.50 4.66
N THR A 123 -4.00 2.28 3.56
CA THR A 123 -3.49 1.61 2.36
C THR A 123 -3.75 2.51 1.17
N PHE A 124 -2.73 2.75 0.35
CA PHE A 124 -2.83 3.61 -0.82
C PHE A 124 -2.23 2.89 -2.02
N ILE A 125 -2.98 2.84 -3.12
CA ILE A 125 -2.56 2.29 -4.40
C ILE A 125 -2.23 3.44 -5.33
N LEU A 126 -1.00 3.49 -5.82
CA LEU A 126 -0.48 4.53 -6.70
C LEU A 126 -0.15 3.95 -8.06
N ASN A 127 -0.46 4.72 -9.11
CA ASN A 127 -0.03 4.38 -10.46
C ASN A 127 1.45 4.77 -10.70
N PRO A 128 2.04 4.41 -11.87
CA PRO A 128 3.44 4.70 -12.19
C PRO A 128 3.85 6.18 -12.16
N GLU A 129 2.91 7.12 -12.27
CA GLU A 129 3.17 8.56 -12.13
C GLU A 129 3.09 9.05 -10.67
N GLY A 130 2.85 8.15 -9.71
CA GLY A 130 2.72 8.49 -8.29
C GLY A 130 1.37 9.12 -7.94
N LYS A 131 0.31 8.87 -8.72
CA LYS A 131 -1.05 9.31 -8.44
C LYS A 131 -1.81 8.25 -7.66
N ILE A 132 -2.49 8.65 -6.59
CA ILE A 132 -3.34 7.78 -5.77
C ILE A 132 -4.60 7.41 -6.56
N LYS A 133 -4.78 6.12 -6.83
CA LYS A 133 -5.93 5.58 -7.60
C LYS A 133 -6.99 4.96 -6.71
N ALA A 134 -6.60 4.42 -5.57
CA ALA A 134 -7.52 3.91 -4.54
C ALA A 134 -6.87 4.03 -3.18
N TYR A 135 -7.66 4.17 -2.13
CA TYR A 135 -7.17 4.10 -0.76
C TYR A 135 -8.27 3.66 0.20
N GLU A 136 -7.85 3.13 1.33
CA GLU A 136 -8.70 2.82 2.48
C GLU A 136 -7.95 3.14 3.77
N ILE A 137 -8.68 3.52 4.80
CA ILE A 137 -8.13 3.78 6.13
C ILE A 137 -9.02 3.04 7.14
N HIS A 138 -8.42 2.15 7.92
CA HIS A 138 -9.09 1.39 8.97
C HIS A 138 -8.72 1.91 10.35
N ASP A 139 -9.61 1.73 11.30
CA ASP A 139 -9.34 1.92 12.72
C ASP A 139 -8.26 0.93 13.18
N MET A 140 -7.55 1.29 14.27
CA MET A 140 -6.40 0.56 14.82
C MET A 140 -6.68 -0.94 15.09
N GLY A 141 -7.93 -1.30 15.42
CA GLY A 141 -8.36 -2.67 15.73
C GLY A 141 -8.76 -3.53 14.53
N ILE A 142 -8.79 -2.98 13.31
CA ILE A 142 -9.34 -3.65 12.13
C ILE A 142 -8.24 -3.99 11.13
N GLY A 143 -7.79 -5.25 11.14
CA GLY A 143 -6.80 -5.75 10.18
C GLY A 143 -7.33 -5.78 8.74
N ARG A 144 -6.42 -5.63 7.78
CA ARG A 144 -6.68 -5.61 6.33
C ARG A 144 -6.41 -6.97 5.70
N ASN A 145 -6.78 -7.14 4.44
CA ASN A 145 -6.68 -8.38 3.67
C ASN A 145 -5.82 -8.18 2.42
N ALA A 146 -4.70 -8.90 2.32
CA ALA A 146 -3.75 -8.77 1.21
C ALA A 146 -4.35 -9.25 -0.13
N GLN A 147 -5.19 -10.28 -0.13
CA GLN A 147 -5.83 -10.77 -1.35
C GLN A 147 -6.79 -9.73 -1.95
N GLU A 148 -7.57 -9.04 -1.10
CA GLU A 148 -8.47 -7.97 -1.56
C GLU A 148 -7.66 -6.74 -2.03
N LEU A 149 -6.55 -6.42 -1.37
CA LEU A 149 -5.65 -5.37 -1.82
C LEU A 149 -5.06 -5.70 -3.20
N LEU A 150 -4.58 -6.92 -3.40
CA LEU A 150 -4.08 -7.39 -4.71
C LEU A 150 -5.17 -7.26 -5.80
N ARG A 151 -6.39 -7.69 -5.51
CA ARG A 151 -7.54 -7.53 -6.41
C ARG A 151 -7.75 -6.06 -6.81
N LYS A 152 -7.66 -5.13 -5.85
CA LYS A 152 -7.80 -3.69 -6.12
C LYS A 152 -6.65 -3.15 -6.98
N VAL A 153 -5.40 -3.59 -6.75
CA VAL A 153 -4.25 -3.24 -7.59
C VAL A 153 -4.48 -3.72 -9.03
N GLN A 154 -4.89 -4.96 -9.20
CA GLN A 154 -5.16 -5.56 -10.52
C GLN A 154 -6.29 -4.82 -11.25
N ALA A 155 -7.37 -4.46 -10.55
CA ALA A 155 -8.47 -3.68 -11.12
C ALA A 155 -8.04 -2.26 -11.50
N ALA A 156 -7.28 -1.56 -10.65
CA ALA A 156 -6.77 -0.23 -10.93
C ALA A 156 -5.83 -0.22 -12.15
N ARG A 157 -4.95 -1.20 -12.24
CA ARG A 157 -4.06 -1.41 -13.38
C ARG A 157 -4.85 -1.69 -14.66
N PHE A 158 -5.82 -2.60 -14.60
CA PHE A 158 -6.66 -2.92 -15.77
C PHE A 158 -7.37 -1.69 -16.33
N VAL A 159 -8.00 -0.89 -15.47
CA VAL A 159 -8.71 0.35 -15.89
C VAL A 159 -7.75 1.39 -16.48
N GLU A 160 -6.52 1.49 -15.97
CA GLU A 160 -5.50 2.39 -16.53
C GLU A 160 -5.03 1.94 -17.93
N GLU A 161 -4.91 0.62 -18.14
CA GLU A 161 -4.50 0.03 -19.43
C GLU A 161 -5.66 0.01 -20.45
N HIS A 162 -6.92 -0.01 -20.00
CA HIS A 162 -8.13 -0.15 -20.83
C HIS A 162 -9.12 1.00 -20.51
N GLY A 163 -8.78 2.20 -20.95
CA GLY A 163 -9.48 3.44 -20.56
C GLY A 163 -10.96 3.55 -20.93
N ASP A 164 -11.49 2.65 -21.77
CA ASP A 164 -12.89 2.53 -22.17
C ASP A 164 -13.66 1.45 -21.39
N GLN A 165 -12.99 0.68 -20.53
CA GLN A 165 -13.56 -0.41 -19.76
C GLN A 165 -13.52 -0.12 -18.26
N VAL A 166 -14.51 -0.66 -17.54
CA VAL A 166 -14.58 -0.54 -16.09
C VAL A 166 -14.75 -1.93 -15.44
N CYS A 167 -14.13 -2.10 -14.28
CA CYS A 167 -14.23 -3.31 -13.49
C CYS A 167 -15.47 -3.26 -12.59
N PRO A 168 -16.44 -4.16 -12.73
CA PRO A 168 -17.59 -4.22 -11.84
C PRO A 168 -17.20 -4.67 -10.42
N ALA A 169 -18.16 -4.64 -9.50
CA ALA A 169 -17.96 -5.12 -8.14
C ALA A 169 -17.42 -6.57 -8.13
N LYS A 170 -16.44 -6.84 -7.25
CA LYS A 170 -15.79 -8.15 -7.09
C LYS A 170 -14.94 -8.63 -8.28
N TRP A 171 -14.82 -7.84 -9.34
CA TRP A 171 -14.07 -8.21 -10.55
C TRP A 171 -12.65 -8.75 -10.20
N LYS A 172 -12.26 -9.78 -10.92
CA LYS A 172 -10.91 -10.37 -10.88
C LYS A 172 -10.37 -10.49 -12.31
N PRO A 173 -9.04 -10.60 -12.50
CA PRO A 173 -8.45 -10.83 -13.80
C PRO A 173 -9.06 -12.05 -14.50
N GLY A 174 -9.46 -11.85 -15.77
CA GLY A 174 -10.11 -12.88 -16.59
C GLY A 174 -11.65 -12.88 -16.52
N GLU A 175 -12.26 -12.10 -15.65
CA GLU A 175 -13.70 -11.91 -15.60
C GLU A 175 -14.16 -10.81 -16.57
N GLU A 176 -15.45 -10.80 -16.88
CA GLU A 176 -16.05 -9.81 -17.78
C GLU A 176 -15.97 -8.38 -17.20
N THR A 177 -15.73 -7.43 -18.08
CA THR A 177 -15.72 -6.01 -17.81
C THR A 177 -16.92 -5.34 -18.46
N LEU A 178 -17.16 -4.09 -18.13
CA LEU A 178 -18.25 -3.30 -18.73
C LEU A 178 -17.65 -2.17 -19.57
N THR A 179 -18.18 -1.97 -20.77
CA THR A 179 -17.94 -0.77 -21.57
C THR A 179 -19.13 0.19 -21.33
N PRO A 180 -18.92 1.29 -20.60
CA PRO A 180 -20.02 2.23 -20.29
C PRO A 180 -20.71 2.72 -21.55
N SER A 181 -22.05 2.55 -21.62
CA SER A 181 -22.88 3.04 -22.70
C SER A 181 -24.26 3.44 -22.20
N LEU A 182 -25.00 4.20 -22.99
CA LEU A 182 -26.38 4.55 -22.66
C LEU A 182 -27.30 3.33 -22.60
N ASP A 183 -27.00 2.30 -23.38
CA ASP A 183 -27.80 1.07 -23.45
C ASP A 183 -27.69 0.21 -22.17
N LEU A 184 -26.64 0.44 -21.36
CA LEU A 184 -26.47 -0.25 -20.07
C LEU A 184 -27.24 0.42 -18.90
N VAL A 185 -27.75 1.64 -19.11
CA VAL A 185 -28.45 2.37 -18.04
C VAL A 185 -29.76 1.66 -17.68
N GLY A 186 -29.84 1.18 -16.44
CA GLY A 186 -31.01 0.44 -15.94
C GLY A 186 -31.08 -1.03 -16.38
N MET A 187 -30.01 -1.58 -17.01
CA MET A 187 -29.95 -2.98 -17.45
C MET A 187 -29.12 -3.88 -16.52
N LEU A 188 -28.44 -3.30 -15.54
CA LEU A 188 -27.57 -4.02 -14.58
C LEU A 188 -28.23 -4.18 -13.23
#